data_82c4725a493dde90ce4ddda56b5ff76b
#
_entry.id   82c4725a493dde90ce4ddda56b5ff76b
#
_cell.length_a   1.000
_cell.length_b   1.000
_cell.length_c   1.000
_cell.angle_alpha   90.00
_cell.angle_beta   90.00
_cell.angle_gamma   90.00
#
_symmetry.space_group_name_H-M   'P 1'
#
loop_
_entity.id
_entity.type
_entity.pdbx_description
1 polymer ?
#
loop_
_entity_poly.entity_id
_entity_poly.type
_entity_poly.pdbx_seq_one_letter_code
_entity_poly.pdbx_strand_id
1 'polypeptide(L)'
;GFPPAVREICEAVNLKSTSSVHAHLESLEKNGYIRRDPTKPRAIEIVDDNFNLVRREMVNVPVLGRVAAGEPLLAIENVESYFPIPAEFMPNAQTFILNVVGESMINAGILDGDKVIVEQTADAQNGDIVVALVDDSATVKRFYKEKDCYRLQPENDYMDPIIVHDQLQILGKVIGVYRFME
;
A
#
# COMPACT_ATOMS: atom_id res chain seq x y z
N GLY A 1 18.36 7.22 0.43
CA GLY A 1 19.80 7.41 0.14
C GLY A 1 20.41 8.34 1.16
N PHE A 2 21.72 8.24 1.38
CA PHE A 2 22.43 9.16 2.26
C PHE A 2 22.69 10.48 1.53
N PRO A 3 22.70 11.63 2.22
CA PRO A 3 23.10 12.89 1.62
C PRO A 3 24.53 12.83 1.07
N PRO A 4 24.81 13.47 -0.08
CA PRO A 4 26.13 13.43 -0.70
C PRO A 4 27.19 14.13 0.16
N ALA A 5 28.41 13.62 0.14
CA ALA A 5 29.54 14.28 0.77
C ALA A 5 29.95 15.54 -0.03
N VAL A 6 30.59 16.53 0.63
CA VAL A 6 31.05 17.78 -0.03
C VAL A 6 31.90 17.53 -1.25
N ARG A 7 32.71 16.46 -1.25
CA ARG A 7 33.54 16.07 -2.40
C ARG A 7 32.72 15.57 -3.57
N GLU A 8 31.67 14.77 -3.29
CA GLU A 8 30.77 14.28 -4.31
C GLU A 8 29.95 15.42 -4.94
N ILE A 9 29.54 16.41 -4.11
CA ILE A 9 28.91 17.63 -4.62
C ILE A 9 29.90 18.38 -5.52
N CYS A 10 31.17 18.52 -5.07
CA CYS A 10 32.22 19.22 -5.82
C CYS A 10 32.40 18.62 -7.22
N GLU A 11 32.46 17.29 -7.32
CA GLU A 11 32.57 16.55 -8.57
C GLU A 11 31.32 16.72 -9.45
N ALA A 12 30.12 16.56 -8.85
CA ALA A 12 28.86 16.64 -9.56
C ALA A 12 28.58 18.02 -10.19
N VAL A 13 29.02 19.12 -9.51
CA VAL A 13 28.83 20.50 -10.01
C VAL A 13 30.11 21.05 -10.70
N ASN A 14 31.12 20.20 -10.94
CA ASN A 14 32.34 20.54 -11.61
C ASN A 14 33.10 21.71 -10.98
N LEU A 15 33.11 21.81 -9.65
CA LEU A 15 33.90 22.78 -8.89
C LEU A 15 35.25 22.17 -8.49
N LYS A 16 36.34 22.95 -8.60
CA LYS A 16 37.69 22.51 -8.27
C LYS A 16 38.02 22.62 -6.77
N SER A 17 37.24 23.33 -6.00
CA SER A 17 37.53 23.61 -4.59
C SER A 17 36.32 23.28 -3.68
N THR A 18 36.59 22.50 -2.66
CA THR A 18 35.58 22.21 -1.59
C THR A 18 35.19 23.48 -0.82
N SER A 19 36.10 24.48 -0.74
CA SER A 19 35.78 25.77 -0.11
C SER A 19 34.69 26.52 -0.85
N SER A 20 34.64 26.42 -2.19
CA SER A 20 33.57 27.01 -2.99
C SER A 20 32.24 26.32 -2.73
N VAL A 21 32.24 24.99 -2.59
CA VAL A 21 31.01 24.23 -2.22
C VAL A 21 30.52 24.66 -0.85
N HIS A 22 31.42 24.81 0.13
CA HIS A 22 31.04 25.29 1.48
C HIS A 22 30.40 26.68 1.41
N ALA A 23 30.98 27.63 0.68
CA ALA A 23 30.45 28.97 0.51
C ALA A 23 29.03 28.95 -0.14
N HIS A 24 28.84 28.11 -1.16
CA HIS A 24 27.51 27.94 -1.77
C HIS A 24 26.49 27.31 -0.81
N LEU A 25 26.88 26.28 -0.05
CA LEU A 25 26.01 25.67 0.95
C LEU A 25 25.62 26.65 2.07
N GLU A 26 26.55 27.49 2.53
CA GLU A 26 26.26 28.58 3.49
C GLU A 26 25.29 29.60 2.92
N SER A 27 25.47 29.99 1.66
CA SER A 27 24.54 30.90 0.99
C SER A 27 23.14 30.30 0.86
N LEU A 28 23.03 29.03 0.47
CA LEU A 28 21.75 28.32 0.37
C LEU A 28 21.06 28.19 1.73
N GLU A 29 21.81 27.92 2.80
CA GLU A 29 21.28 27.84 4.14
C GLU A 29 20.80 29.22 4.64
N LYS A 30 21.59 30.28 4.42
CA LYS A 30 21.22 31.66 4.76
C LYS A 30 19.97 32.13 4.05
N ASN A 31 19.75 31.69 2.81
CA ASN A 31 18.56 32.01 2.01
C ASN A 31 17.37 31.04 2.29
N GLY A 32 17.53 30.08 3.22
CA GLY A 32 16.46 29.17 3.62
C GLY A 32 16.18 28.02 2.66
N TYR A 33 17.01 27.78 1.64
CA TYR A 33 16.83 26.69 0.69
C TYR A 33 17.26 25.31 1.23
N ILE A 34 18.21 25.32 2.18
CA ILE A 34 18.67 24.12 2.86
C ILE A 34 18.78 24.37 4.37
N ARG A 35 18.74 23.28 5.14
CA ARG A 35 19.05 23.26 6.58
C ARG A 35 20.14 22.21 6.82
N ARG A 36 21.13 22.52 7.64
CA ARG A 36 22.19 21.60 8.06
C ARG A 36 22.08 21.34 9.54
N ASP A 37 22.27 20.08 9.94
CA ASP A 37 22.37 19.71 11.36
C ASP A 37 23.83 19.83 11.81
N PRO A 38 24.17 20.77 12.70
CA PRO A 38 25.55 20.96 13.17
C PRO A 38 26.12 19.73 13.89
N THR A 39 25.25 18.84 14.38
CA THR A 39 25.66 17.61 15.07
C THR A 39 25.91 16.45 14.11
N LYS A 40 25.45 16.58 12.85
CA LYS A 40 25.58 15.56 11.81
C LYS A 40 26.20 16.15 10.53
N PRO A 41 27.52 16.11 10.36
CA PRO A 41 28.23 16.83 9.28
C PRO A 41 27.79 16.51 7.85
N ARG A 42 26.99 15.45 7.66
CA ARG A 42 26.47 15.03 6.34
C ARG A 42 24.96 15.23 6.20
N ALA A 43 24.28 15.77 7.22
CA ALA A 43 22.83 15.97 7.13
C ALA A 43 22.55 17.34 6.48
N ILE A 44 22.29 17.34 5.19
CA ILE A 44 21.78 18.48 4.42
C ILE A 44 20.34 18.18 4.07
N GLU A 45 19.42 19.02 4.52
CA GLU A 45 17.99 18.93 4.24
C GLU A 45 17.61 20.09 3.30
N ILE A 46 16.93 19.79 2.21
CA ILE A 46 16.40 20.80 1.30
C ILE A 46 15.08 21.31 1.89
N VAL A 47 15.01 22.63 2.13
CA VAL A 47 13.82 23.32 2.64
C VAL A 47 13.02 23.80 1.42
N ASP A 48 12.27 22.91 0.82
CA ASP A 48 11.34 23.22 -0.26
C ASP A 48 10.01 22.52 0.02
N ASP A 49 8.94 23.28 0.12
CA ASP A 49 7.60 22.73 0.34
C ASP A 49 7.20 21.75 -0.75
N ASN A 50 7.65 21.97 -1.99
CA ASN A 50 7.46 21.02 -3.09
C ASN A 50 8.35 19.78 -2.98
N PHE A 51 9.55 19.88 -2.40
CA PHE A 51 10.45 18.75 -2.20
C PHE A 51 9.98 17.84 -1.04
N ASN A 52 9.34 18.42 -0.03
CA ASN A 52 8.68 17.66 1.05
C ASN A 52 7.43 16.91 0.57
N LEU A 53 6.74 17.40 -0.46
CA LEU A 53 5.66 16.67 -1.12
C LEU A 53 6.15 15.38 -1.83
N VAL A 54 7.42 15.36 -2.25
CA VAL A 54 8.05 14.19 -2.91
C VAL A 54 8.56 13.15 -1.89
N ARG A 55 8.75 13.51 -0.62
CA ARG A 55 9.17 12.62 0.48
C ARG A 55 7.99 12.09 1.30
N ARG A 56 6.91 11.70 0.66
CA ARG A 56 5.88 10.93 1.37
C ARG A 56 6.46 9.60 1.78
N GLU A 57 6.27 9.24 3.04
CA GLU A 57 6.57 7.90 3.50
C GLU A 57 5.72 6.90 2.72
N MET A 58 6.38 5.95 2.08
CA MET A 58 5.72 4.93 1.26
C MET A 58 5.82 3.58 1.96
N VAL A 59 4.71 2.88 2.01
CA VAL A 59 4.64 1.49 2.46
C VAL A 59 4.63 0.59 1.23
N ASN A 60 5.56 -0.35 1.17
CA ASN A 60 5.56 -1.38 0.12
C ASN A 60 4.58 -2.49 0.50
N VAL A 61 3.39 -2.47 -0.11
CA VAL A 61 2.33 -3.44 0.15
C VAL A 61 2.53 -4.66 -0.76
N PRO A 62 2.60 -5.90 -0.21
CA PRO A 62 2.77 -7.10 -1.01
C PRO A 62 1.53 -7.37 -1.88
N VAL A 63 1.76 -7.67 -3.15
CA VAL A 63 0.76 -8.18 -4.08
C VAL A 63 0.84 -9.70 -4.04
N LEU A 64 -0.24 -10.34 -3.62
CA LEU A 64 -0.31 -11.79 -3.52
C LEU A 64 -0.93 -12.39 -4.79
N GLY A 65 -0.40 -13.50 -5.22
CA GLY A 65 -0.94 -14.31 -6.32
C GLY A 65 -2.14 -15.13 -5.87
N ARG A 66 -1.91 -16.41 -5.62
CA ARG A 66 -2.95 -17.31 -5.09
C ARG A 66 -2.96 -17.30 -3.58
N VAL A 67 -4.16 -17.28 -3.02
CA VAL A 67 -4.40 -17.50 -1.60
C VAL A 67 -5.12 -18.84 -1.45
N ALA A 68 -4.49 -19.76 -0.75
CA ALA A 68 -5.04 -21.11 -0.48
C ALA A 68 -5.24 -21.31 1.03
N ALA A 69 -6.13 -22.24 1.37
CA ALA A 69 -6.35 -22.64 2.75
C ALA A 69 -5.12 -23.37 3.32
N GLY A 70 -4.85 -23.13 4.62
CA GLY A 70 -3.80 -23.83 5.35
C GLY A 70 -2.40 -23.25 5.23
N GLU A 71 -2.15 -22.31 4.34
CA GLU A 71 -0.88 -21.60 4.21
C GLU A 71 -0.93 -20.21 4.87
N PRO A 72 0.19 -19.74 5.46
CA PRO A 72 0.27 -18.37 5.93
C PRO A 72 0.05 -17.38 4.77
N LEU A 73 -0.91 -16.48 4.91
CA LEU A 73 -1.32 -15.55 3.85
C LEU A 73 -0.16 -14.74 3.26
N LEU A 74 0.77 -14.30 4.11
CA LEU A 74 1.95 -13.52 3.75
C LEU A 74 3.22 -14.36 3.63
N ALA A 75 3.11 -15.65 3.34
CA ALA A 75 4.28 -16.47 3.02
C ALA A 75 5.00 -15.89 1.80
N ILE A 76 6.34 -15.90 1.82
CA ILE A 76 7.17 -15.31 0.74
C ILE A 76 6.81 -15.91 -0.63
N GLU A 77 6.45 -17.17 -0.66
CA GLU A 77 6.05 -17.92 -1.87
C GLU A 77 4.78 -17.37 -2.54
N ASN A 78 3.91 -16.69 -1.76
CA ASN A 78 2.67 -16.11 -2.27
C ASN A 78 2.84 -14.67 -2.78
N VAL A 79 3.99 -14.03 -2.54
CA VAL A 79 4.23 -12.63 -2.94
C VAL A 79 4.78 -12.57 -4.36
N GLU A 80 4.01 -12.03 -5.28
CA GLU A 80 4.42 -11.82 -6.68
C GLU A 80 5.23 -10.55 -6.87
N SER A 81 4.84 -9.48 -6.18
CA SER A 81 5.46 -8.15 -6.31
C SER A 81 5.12 -7.26 -5.11
N TYR A 82 5.61 -6.03 -5.10
CA TYR A 82 5.26 -5.01 -4.13
C TYR A 82 4.74 -3.76 -4.83
N PHE A 83 3.73 -3.12 -4.25
CA PHE A 83 3.17 -1.87 -4.72
C PHE A 83 3.33 -0.78 -3.66
N PRO A 84 4.00 0.36 -3.97
CA PRO A 84 4.21 1.44 -3.03
C PRO A 84 2.93 2.28 -2.88
N ILE A 85 2.43 2.39 -1.64
CA ILE A 85 1.27 3.23 -1.29
C ILE A 85 1.72 4.25 -0.23
N PRO A 86 1.28 5.52 -0.32
CA PRO A 86 1.58 6.50 0.72
C PRO A 86 1.07 6.04 2.09
N ALA A 87 1.93 6.16 3.13
CA ALA A 87 1.63 5.69 4.49
C ALA A 87 0.36 6.32 5.08
N GLU A 88 0.01 7.52 4.66
CA GLU A 88 -1.20 8.24 5.08
C GLU A 88 -2.51 7.52 4.73
N PHE A 89 -2.50 6.63 3.72
CA PHE A 89 -3.65 5.84 3.30
C PHE A 89 -3.66 4.43 3.90
N MET A 90 -2.61 4.07 4.65
CA MET A 90 -2.47 2.73 5.20
C MET A 90 -2.99 2.68 6.64
N PRO A 91 -3.76 1.64 7.00
CA PRO A 91 -4.14 1.39 8.37
C PRO A 91 -2.91 0.99 9.20
N ASN A 92 -3.01 1.11 10.52
CA ASN A 92 -1.97 0.60 11.43
C ASN A 92 -2.11 -0.93 11.62
N ALA A 93 -2.20 -1.66 10.51
CA ALA A 93 -2.38 -3.11 10.45
C ALA A 93 -1.65 -3.67 9.24
N GLN A 94 -1.44 -4.98 9.21
CA GLN A 94 -0.88 -5.64 8.04
C GLN A 94 -1.83 -5.50 6.85
N THR A 95 -1.26 -5.23 5.68
CA THR A 95 -2.01 -4.95 4.46
C THR A 95 -1.42 -5.75 3.30
N PHE A 96 -2.26 -6.24 2.43
CA PHE A 96 -1.87 -6.94 1.21
C PHE A 96 -2.78 -6.55 0.04
N ILE A 97 -2.39 -6.92 -1.16
CA ILE A 97 -3.15 -6.65 -2.39
C ILE A 97 -3.46 -7.97 -3.08
N LEU A 98 -4.68 -8.07 -3.61
CA LEU A 98 -5.12 -9.19 -4.45
C LEU A 98 -5.60 -8.70 -5.80
N ASN A 99 -5.33 -9.51 -6.84
CA ASN A 99 -5.93 -9.32 -8.14
C ASN A 99 -7.38 -9.83 -8.13
N VAL A 100 -8.29 -9.02 -8.62
CA VAL A 100 -9.70 -9.38 -8.75
C VAL A 100 -9.90 -10.17 -10.04
N VAL A 101 -10.60 -11.28 -9.94
CA VAL A 101 -11.00 -12.09 -11.08
C VAL A 101 -12.52 -12.26 -11.06
N GLY A 102 -13.16 -11.93 -12.16
CA GLY A 102 -14.61 -12.05 -12.35
C GLY A 102 -15.41 -10.80 -12.01
N GLU A 103 -16.72 -10.89 -12.16
CA GLU A 103 -17.65 -9.76 -12.19
C GLU A 103 -18.56 -9.68 -10.97
N SER A 104 -18.26 -10.42 -9.92
CA SER A 104 -19.18 -10.54 -8.77
C SER A 104 -19.38 -9.27 -7.95
N MET A 105 -18.56 -8.22 -8.17
CA MET A 105 -18.58 -6.98 -7.40
C MET A 105 -18.71 -5.72 -8.26
N ILE A 106 -19.23 -5.85 -9.50
CA ILE A 106 -19.32 -4.76 -10.47
C ILE A 106 -20.17 -3.59 -9.99
N ASN A 107 -21.27 -3.85 -9.27
CA ASN A 107 -22.14 -2.79 -8.72
C ASN A 107 -21.50 -2.04 -7.56
N ALA A 108 -20.43 -2.58 -6.96
CA ALA A 108 -19.58 -1.87 -5.99
C ALA A 108 -18.40 -1.15 -6.67
N GLY A 109 -18.32 -1.15 -8.00
CA GLY A 109 -17.25 -0.52 -8.77
C GLY A 109 -15.94 -1.31 -8.80
N ILE A 110 -15.93 -2.56 -8.31
CA ILE A 110 -14.78 -3.47 -8.38
C ILE A 110 -14.97 -4.37 -9.60
N LEU A 111 -14.08 -4.26 -10.57
CA LEU A 111 -14.17 -4.94 -11.86
C LEU A 111 -13.10 -6.03 -11.98
N ASP A 112 -13.28 -6.89 -12.97
CA ASP A 112 -12.27 -7.87 -13.37
C ASP A 112 -10.96 -7.17 -13.72
N GLY A 113 -9.82 -7.71 -13.27
CA GLY A 113 -8.50 -7.12 -13.45
C GLY A 113 -8.12 -6.02 -12.46
N ASP A 114 -9.05 -5.55 -11.61
CA ASP A 114 -8.73 -4.62 -10.52
C ASP A 114 -7.79 -5.23 -9.50
N LYS A 115 -7.19 -4.35 -8.69
CA LYS A 115 -6.43 -4.73 -7.51
C LYS A 115 -7.10 -4.16 -6.28
N VAL A 116 -7.47 -5.03 -5.34
CA VAL A 116 -8.03 -4.64 -4.04
C VAL A 116 -6.95 -4.56 -2.99
N ILE A 117 -6.94 -3.47 -2.24
CA ILE A 117 -6.08 -3.26 -1.06
C ILE A 117 -6.87 -3.78 0.14
N VAL A 118 -6.28 -4.70 0.89
CA VAL A 118 -6.93 -5.45 1.95
C VAL A 118 -6.20 -5.26 3.26
N GLU A 119 -6.89 -4.77 4.28
CA GLU A 119 -6.43 -4.77 5.66
C GLU A 119 -6.62 -6.17 6.24
N GLN A 120 -5.54 -6.80 6.72
CA GLN A 120 -5.62 -8.13 7.31
C GLN A 120 -6.34 -8.08 8.66
N THR A 121 -7.50 -8.67 8.71
CA THR A 121 -8.33 -8.81 9.92
C THR A 121 -9.26 -10.00 9.80
N ALA A 122 -9.54 -10.66 10.92
CA ALA A 122 -10.55 -11.71 10.99
C ALA A 122 -11.96 -11.14 11.32
N ASP A 123 -12.03 -9.88 11.74
CA ASP A 123 -13.26 -9.21 12.13
C ASP A 123 -13.85 -8.42 10.96
N ALA A 124 -15.18 -8.58 10.77
CA ALA A 124 -15.94 -7.79 9.80
C ALA A 124 -17.32 -7.43 10.35
N GLN A 125 -17.83 -6.29 9.93
CA GLN A 125 -19.16 -5.81 10.23
C GLN A 125 -20.10 -6.00 9.03
N ASN A 126 -21.40 -6.08 9.30
CA ASN A 126 -22.40 -6.17 8.24
C ASN A 126 -22.27 -4.97 7.27
N GLY A 127 -22.15 -5.29 5.99
CA GLY A 127 -21.96 -4.31 4.94
C GLY A 127 -20.49 -4.09 4.51
N ASP A 128 -19.52 -4.61 5.26
CA ASP A 128 -18.11 -4.54 4.84
C ASP A 128 -17.87 -5.38 3.57
N ILE A 129 -17.00 -4.89 2.70
CA ILE A 129 -16.48 -5.71 1.60
C ILE A 129 -15.26 -6.45 2.13
N VAL A 130 -15.31 -7.77 2.08
CA VAL A 130 -14.26 -8.64 2.64
C VAL A 130 -13.65 -9.55 1.60
N VAL A 131 -12.45 -10.00 1.90
CA VAL A 131 -11.86 -11.19 1.29
C VAL A 131 -12.10 -12.35 2.24
N ALA A 132 -12.84 -13.34 1.79
CA ALA A 132 -13.14 -14.54 2.55
C ALA A 132 -12.67 -15.79 1.81
N LEU A 133 -12.34 -16.84 2.56
CA LEU A 133 -11.99 -18.14 2.01
C LEU A 133 -13.25 -19.02 1.94
N VAL A 134 -13.59 -19.50 0.76
CA VAL A 134 -14.69 -20.41 0.50
C VAL A 134 -14.14 -21.53 -0.39
N ASP A 135 -14.33 -22.78 0.02
CA ASP A 135 -13.85 -23.97 -0.71
C ASP A 135 -12.39 -23.84 -1.21
N ASP A 136 -11.50 -23.47 -0.31
CA ASP A 136 -10.06 -23.27 -0.57
C ASP A 136 -9.70 -22.14 -1.55
N SER A 137 -10.66 -21.27 -1.86
CA SER A 137 -10.45 -20.13 -2.77
C SER A 137 -10.82 -18.82 -2.10
N ALA A 138 -9.97 -17.78 -2.30
CA ALA A 138 -10.30 -16.45 -1.85
C ALA A 138 -11.36 -15.82 -2.75
N THR A 139 -12.38 -15.19 -2.14
CA THR A 139 -13.43 -14.47 -2.84
C THR A 139 -13.68 -13.10 -2.22
N VAL A 140 -14.01 -12.11 -3.05
CA VAL A 140 -14.38 -10.76 -2.61
C VAL A 140 -15.90 -10.64 -2.64
N LYS A 141 -16.51 -10.35 -1.49
CA LYS A 141 -17.98 -10.21 -1.34
C LYS A 141 -18.32 -9.19 -0.26
N ARG A 142 -19.57 -8.75 -0.25
CA ARG A 142 -20.10 -8.00 0.88
C ARG A 142 -20.56 -8.95 1.97
N PHE A 143 -20.07 -8.73 3.18
CA PHE A 143 -20.27 -9.59 4.33
C PHE A 143 -21.54 -9.22 5.12
N TYR A 144 -22.31 -10.25 5.51
CA TYR A 144 -23.41 -10.14 6.46
C TYR A 144 -23.40 -11.35 7.40
N LYS A 145 -23.43 -11.05 8.69
CA LYS A 145 -23.65 -12.05 9.73
C LYS A 145 -25.14 -12.08 10.05
N GLU A 146 -25.79 -13.18 9.79
CA GLU A 146 -27.19 -13.46 10.06
C GLU A 146 -27.35 -14.35 11.29
N LYS A 147 -28.58 -14.70 11.68
CA LYS A 147 -28.82 -15.43 12.91
C LYS A 147 -28.13 -16.81 12.95
N ASP A 148 -28.20 -17.54 11.86
CA ASP A 148 -27.76 -18.94 11.78
C ASP A 148 -26.75 -19.20 10.65
N CYS A 149 -26.26 -18.15 9.98
CA CYS A 149 -25.31 -18.27 8.87
C CYS A 149 -24.55 -16.96 8.62
N TYR A 150 -23.56 -17.06 7.77
CA TYR A 150 -22.89 -15.92 7.14
C TYR A 150 -23.33 -15.84 5.68
N ARG A 151 -23.70 -14.67 5.23
CA ARG A 151 -24.04 -14.41 3.82
C ARG A 151 -22.95 -13.56 3.18
N LEU A 152 -22.34 -14.08 2.15
CA LEU A 152 -21.40 -13.40 1.28
C LEU A 152 -22.15 -12.95 0.03
N GLN A 153 -22.55 -11.69 0.01
CA GLN A 153 -23.38 -11.09 -1.03
C GLN A 153 -22.53 -10.58 -2.17
N PRO A 154 -22.71 -11.04 -3.42
CA PRO A 154 -22.17 -10.38 -4.58
C PRO A 154 -22.84 -9.03 -4.81
N GLU A 155 -22.10 -8.08 -5.31
CA GLU A 155 -22.61 -6.81 -5.84
C GLU A 155 -22.77 -6.95 -7.37
N ASN A 156 -23.64 -7.87 -7.74
CA ASN A 156 -24.03 -8.18 -9.12
C ASN A 156 -25.43 -8.81 -9.09
N ASP A 157 -26.37 -8.20 -9.79
CA ASP A 157 -27.81 -8.58 -9.77
C ASP A 157 -28.07 -9.96 -10.41
N TYR A 158 -27.12 -10.50 -11.13
CA TYR A 158 -27.22 -11.81 -11.79
C TYR A 158 -26.57 -12.94 -11.00
N MET A 159 -26.06 -12.68 -9.81
CA MET A 159 -25.33 -13.67 -9.01
C MET A 159 -26.00 -13.89 -7.65
N ASP A 160 -26.18 -15.15 -7.28
CA ASP A 160 -26.72 -15.53 -5.98
C ASP A 160 -25.70 -15.37 -4.86
N PRO A 161 -26.15 -15.08 -3.62
CA PRO A 161 -25.27 -15.02 -2.46
C PRO A 161 -24.76 -16.41 -2.08
N ILE A 162 -23.55 -16.45 -1.53
CA ILE A 162 -22.95 -17.65 -0.92
C ILE A 162 -23.37 -17.67 0.55
N ILE A 163 -24.05 -18.76 0.98
CA ILE A 163 -24.46 -18.95 2.36
C ILE A 163 -23.54 -19.97 3.02
N VAL A 164 -22.91 -19.56 4.12
CA VAL A 164 -22.00 -20.41 4.91
C VAL A 164 -22.58 -20.61 6.28
N HIS A 165 -22.89 -21.88 6.63
CA HIS A 165 -23.51 -22.24 7.91
C HIS A 165 -22.47 -22.58 9.00
N ASP A 166 -21.26 -22.92 8.59
CA ASP A 166 -20.16 -23.29 9.46
C ASP A 166 -19.20 -22.10 9.70
N GLN A 167 -17.93 -22.41 9.98
CA GLN A 167 -16.92 -21.38 10.16
C GLN A 167 -16.56 -20.71 8.83
N LEU A 168 -16.70 -19.39 8.77
CA LEU A 168 -16.22 -18.56 7.67
C LEU A 168 -14.87 -17.97 8.04
N GLN A 169 -13.86 -18.22 7.23
CA GLN A 169 -12.56 -17.58 7.40
C GLN A 169 -12.51 -16.28 6.61
N ILE A 170 -12.48 -15.16 7.35
CA ILE A 170 -12.22 -13.83 6.77
C ILE A 170 -10.71 -13.61 6.77
N LEU A 171 -10.17 -13.27 5.61
CA LEU A 171 -8.75 -12.97 5.41
C LEU A 171 -8.46 -11.48 5.61
N GLY A 172 -9.44 -10.63 5.34
CA GLY A 172 -9.33 -9.20 5.54
C GLY A 172 -10.49 -8.39 4.97
N LYS A 173 -10.45 -7.10 5.24
CA LYS A 173 -11.39 -6.10 4.78
C LYS A 173 -10.80 -5.29 3.63
N VAL A 174 -11.56 -5.12 2.57
CA VAL A 174 -11.17 -4.26 1.44
C VAL A 174 -11.26 -2.80 1.87
N ILE A 175 -10.15 -2.08 1.79
CA ILE A 175 -10.03 -0.67 2.16
C ILE A 175 -9.80 0.24 0.95
N GLY A 176 -9.49 -0.32 -0.20
CA GLY A 176 -9.26 0.44 -1.41
C GLY A 176 -9.20 -0.44 -2.66
N VAL A 177 -9.33 0.21 -3.80
CA VAL A 177 -9.21 -0.40 -5.13
C VAL A 177 -8.31 0.48 -5.98
N TYR A 178 -7.45 -0.12 -6.80
CA TYR A 178 -6.78 0.62 -7.86
C TYR A 178 -6.86 -0.12 -9.20
N ARG A 179 -6.91 0.66 -10.26
CA ARG A 179 -7.02 0.20 -11.64
C ARG A 179 -6.13 1.02 -12.53
N PHE A 180 -5.36 0.34 -13.39
CA PHE A 180 -4.71 0.99 -14.52
C PHE A 180 -5.63 0.92 -15.73
N MET A 181 -5.83 2.04 -16.40
CA MET A 181 -6.57 2.12 -17.65
C MET A 181 -5.55 2.04 -18.79
N GLU A 182 -5.73 1.08 -19.71
CA GLU A 182 -4.94 0.97 -20.93
C GLU A 182 -5.47 1.91 -22.03
#